data_5f42afc3134c7a0cc5f8d413f3695ff3
#
_entry.id   5f42afc3134c7a0cc5f8d413f3695ff3
#
_cell.length_a   1.000
_cell.length_b   1.000
_cell.length_c   1.000
_cell.angle_alpha   90.00
_cell.angle_beta   90.00
_cell.angle_gamma   90.00
#
_symmetry.space_group_name_H-M   'P 1'
#
loop_
_entity.id
_entity.type
_entity.pdbx_description
1 polymer ?
#
loop_
_entity_poly.entity_id
_entity_poly.type
_entity_poly.pdbx_seq_one_letter_code
_entity_poly.pdbx_strand_id
1 'polypeptide(L)'
;MLGRWRGSGLPTGSPLDGLLEAYGWYGKEFLDAETVHPLLFGTRSGPRPVDPALVPMAVLRDRPGLAHSRAARTAFRLARPLVTTSKPRARLRSVEHRGVQTAAMVYDALPIIDVFRRLSDDARLGVMDLRGLPDPFFFVLRRER
;
A
#
# COMPACT_ATOMS: atom_id res chain seq x y z
N MET A 1 -5.40 7.21 12.86
CA MET A 1 -4.65 6.89 11.60
C MET A 1 -3.88 8.08 11.03
N LEU A 2 -4.18 9.32 11.38
CA LEU A 2 -3.54 10.49 10.77
C LEU A 2 -2.02 10.49 10.92
N GLY A 3 -1.32 11.12 9.97
CA GLY A 3 0.13 11.22 9.88
C GLY A 3 0.75 10.26 8.88
N ARG A 4 2.09 10.25 8.86
CA ARG A 4 2.88 9.35 8.00
C ARG A 4 3.23 8.07 8.75
N TRP A 5 3.16 6.97 8.01
CA TRP A 5 3.37 5.64 8.55
C TRP A 5 4.34 4.87 7.68
N ARG A 6 5.41 4.38 8.27
CA ARG A 6 6.37 3.51 7.61
C ARG A 6 5.80 2.09 7.55
N GLY A 7 5.82 1.50 6.36
CA GLY A 7 5.28 0.18 6.10
C GLY A 7 6.35 -0.91 5.98
N SER A 8 5.97 -2.12 6.31
CA SER A 8 6.71 -3.35 6.03
C SER A 8 5.73 -4.48 5.76
N GLY A 9 6.00 -5.33 4.78
CA GLY A 9 5.24 -6.55 4.54
C GLY A 9 5.33 -7.50 5.72
N LEU A 10 4.29 -8.29 5.92
CA LEU A 10 4.26 -9.38 6.87
C LEU A 10 4.14 -10.69 6.09
N PRO A 11 5.19 -11.53 6.02
CA PRO A 11 5.15 -12.77 5.26
C PRO A 11 4.12 -13.74 5.85
N THR A 12 3.14 -14.12 5.06
CA THR A 12 2.05 -15.03 5.45
C THR A 12 1.79 -16.10 4.40
N GLY A 13 2.66 -16.23 3.39
CA GLY A 13 2.49 -17.12 2.25
C GLY A 13 1.75 -16.49 1.07
N SER A 14 1.49 -15.18 1.09
CA SER A 14 0.92 -14.48 -0.05
C SER A 14 1.89 -14.45 -1.23
N PRO A 15 1.40 -14.60 -2.48
CA PRO A 15 2.23 -14.43 -3.68
C PRO A 15 2.90 -13.05 -3.80
N LEU A 16 2.41 -12.06 -3.03
CA LEU A 16 2.92 -10.69 -3.01
C LEU A 16 3.94 -10.44 -1.89
N ASP A 17 4.25 -11.45 -1.07
CA ASP A 17 5.23 -11.30 0.02
C ASP A 17 6.59 -10.83 -0.51
N GLY A 18 7.18 -9.83 0.15
CA GLY A 18 8.46 -9.23 -0.24
C GLY A 18 8.40 -8.27 -1.44
N LEU A 19 7.25 -8.17 -2.11
CA LEU A 19 7.13 -7.34 -3.32
C LEU A 19 7.31 -5.84 -2.99
N LEU A 20 6.64 -5.35 -1.97
CA LEU A 20 6.68 -3.94 -1.61
C LEU A 20 8.10 -3.49 -1.23
N GLU A 21 8.82 -4.30 -0.48
CA GLU A 21 10.22 -4.05 -0.11
C GLU A 21 11.12 -4.03 -1.33
N ALA A 22 10.93 -4.97 -2.26
CA ALA A 22 11.71 -5.05 -3.49
C ALA A 22 11.58 -3.81 -4.39
N TYR A 23 10.43 -3.11 -4.31
CA TYR A 23 10.17 -1.86 -5.03
C TYR A 23 10.53 -0.60 -4.23
N GLY A 24 10.95 -0.75 -2.98
CA GLY A 24 11.30 0.37 -2.11
C GLY A 24 10.09 1.10 -1.55
N TRP A 25 9.01 0.37 -1.30
CA TRP A 25 7.85 0.93 -0.64
C TRP A 25 8.21 1.50 0.73
N TYR A 26 7.80 2.74 0.96
CA TYR A 26 8.04 3.41 2.22
C TYR A 26 6.88 3.24 3.20
N GLY A 27 5.65 3.37 2.70
CA GLY A 27 4.45 3.31 3.54
C GLY A 27 3.29 4.12 2.99
N LYS A 28 2.56 4.75 3.90
CA LYS A 28 1.33 5.49 3.62
C LYS A 28 1.30 6.81 4.39
N GLU A 29 0.53 7.77 3.87
CA GLU A 29 0.32 9.06 4.54
C GLU A 29 -1.16 9.42 4.54
N PHE A 30 -1.66 9.80 5.72
CA PHE A 30 -3.04 10.17 5.96
C PHE A 30 -3.05 11.61 6.51
N LEU A 31 -3.34 12.58 5.65
CA LEU A 31 -3.40 13.99 6.04
C LEU A 31 -4.73 14.30 6.72
N ASP A 32 -5.82 13.79 6.15
CA ASP A 32 -7.17 13.80 6.70
C ASP A 32 -7.99 12.63 6.14
N ALA A 33 -9.32 12.62 6.31
CA ALA A 33 -10.18 11.53 5.84
C ALA A 33 -10.34 11.48 4.31
N GLU A 34 -10.14 12.59 3.62
CA GLU A 34 -10.30 12.71 2.16
C GLU A 34 -8.95 12.77 1.44
N THR A 35 -7.87 13.08 2.17
CA THR A 35 -6.53 13.32 1.61
C THR A 35 -5.58 12.24 2.08
N VAL A 36 -5.52 11.14 1.33
CA VAL A 36 -4.66 9.99 1.64
C VAL A 36 -3.76 9.64 0.46
N HIS A 37 -2.48 9.46 0.76
CA HIS A 37 -1.48 8.93 -0.18
C HIS A 37 -1.21 7.45 0.15
N PRO A 38 -1.83 6.51 -0.60
CA PRO A 38 -1.80 5.09 -0.26
C PRO A 38 -0.45 4.42 -0.50
N LEU A 39 0.36 4.95 -1.42
CA LEU A 39 1.64 4.38 -1.82
C LEU A 39 2.73 5.45 -1.82
N LEU A 40 3.57 5.44 -0.79
CA LEU A 40 4.80 6.23 -0.75
C LEU A 40 5.99 5.33 -1.09
N PHE A 41 6.88 5.82 -1.94
CA PHE A 41 8.14 5.15 -2.25
C PHE A 41 9.33 6.02 -1.88
N GLY A 42 10.36 5.40 -1.31
CA GLY A 42 11.57 6.08 -0.87
C GLY A 42 12.35 6.66 -2.06
N THR A 43 12.79 7.91 -1.93
CA THR A 43 13.71 8.56 -2.86
C THR A 43 14.87 9.20 -2.09
N ARG A 44 15.90 9.68 -2.80
CA ARG A 44 17.02 10.39 -2.17
C ARG A 44 16.59 11.66 -1.42
N SER A 45 15.49 12.30 -1.85
CA SER A 45 14.93 13.52 -1.25
C SER A 45 13.77 13.26 -0.29
N GLY A 46 13.55 12.00 0.13
CA GLY A 46 12.45 11.58 0.99
C GLY A 46 11.37 10.79 0.24
N PRO A 47 10.36 10.29 0.94
CA PRO A 47 9.28 9.51 0.34
C PRO A 47 8.40 10.38 -0.57
N ARG A 48 7.99 9.81 -1.71
CA ARG A 48 7.12 10.46 -2.70
C ARG A 48 5.90 9.59 -3.00
N PRO A 49 4.70 10.20 -3.11
CA PRO A 49 3.51 9.47 -3.51
C PRO A 49 3.57 9.02 -4.97
N VAL A 50 3.13 7.81 -5.21
CA VAL A 50 2.95 7.22 -6.55
C VAL A 50 1.46 7.01 -6.81
N ASP A 51 1.03 7.24 -8.04
CA ASP A 51 -0.35 7.01 -8.45
C ASP A 51 -0.64 5.51 -8.58
N PRO A 52 -1.50 4.94 -7.71
CA PRO A 52 -1.83 3.52 -7.77
C PRO A 52 -2.52 3.10 -9.07
N ALA A 53 -3.24 4.01 -9.74
CA ALA A 53 -3.92 3.73 -11.00
C ALA A 53 -2.96 3.30 -12.12
N LEU A 54 -1.67 3.65 -12.00
CA LEU A 54 -0.63 3.31 -12.96
C LEU A 54 0.10 2.00 -12.60
N VAL A 55 -0.25 1.37 -11.48
CA VAL A 55 0.28 0.06 -11.08
C VAL A 55 -0.47 -1.03 -11.85
N PRO A 56 0.22 -1.94 -12.55
CA PRO A 56 -0.42 -2.98 -13.34
C PRO A 56 -0.97 -4.11 -12.44
N MET A 57 -2.12 -3.87 -11.82
CA MET A 57 -2.72 -4.78 -10.83
C MET A 57 -3.02 -6.17 -11.39
N ALA A 58 -3.36 -6.28 -12.69
CA ALA A 58 -3.54 -7.56 -13.34
C ALA A 58 -2.26 -8.41 -13.32
N VAL A 59 -1.10 -7.79 -13.53
CA VAL A 59 0.20 -8.48 -13.45
C VAL A 59 0.48 -8.94 -12.02
N LEU A 60 0.21 -8.09 -11.04
CA LEU A 60 0.40 -8.44 -9.62
C LEU A 60 -0.47 -9.62 -9.21
N ARG A 61 -1.72 -9.64 -9.65
CA ARG A 61 -2.69 -10.70 -9.33
C ARG A 61 -2.41 -12.00 -10.10
N ASP A 62 -2.25 -11.90 -11.43
CA ASP A 62 -2.28 -13.06 -12.30
C ASP A 62 -0.87 -13.62 -12.60
N ARG A 63 0.17 -12.79 -12.48
CA ARG A 63 1.57 -13.16 -12.75
C ARG A 63 2.54 -12.55 -11.72
N PRO A 64 2.40 -12.89 -10.43
CA PRO A 64 3.23 -12.29 -9.37
C PRO A 64 4.73 -12.54 -9.58
N GLY A 65 5.12 -13.67 -10.18
CA GLY A 65 6.51 -13.95 -10.51
C GLY A 65 7.14 -12.92 -11.47
N LEU A 66 6.37 -12.40 -12.43
CA LEU A 66 6.84 -11.32 -13.30
C LEU A 66 7.07 -10.03 -12.53
N ALA A 67 6.19 -9.70 -11.58
CA ALA A 67 6.34 -8.54 -10.71
C ALA A 67 7.59 -8.64 -9.83
N HIS A 68 7.99 -9.85 -9.42
CA HIS A 68 9.22 -10.09 -8.66
C HIS A 68 10.51 -10.01 -9.52
N SER A 69 10.42 -9.92 -10.85
CA SER A 69 11.57 -9.91 -11.74
C SER A 69 12.44 -8.66 -11.58
N ARG A 70 13.75 -8.80 -11.86
CA ARG A 70 14.69 -7.68 -11.88
C ARG A 70 14.30 -6.64 -12.94
N ALA A 71 13.82 -7.10 -14.10
CA ALA A 71 13.41 -6.24 -15.20
C ALA A 71 12.23 -5.35 -14.79
N ALA A 72 11.19 -5.91 -14.14
CA ALA A 72 10.05 -5.15 -13.67
C ALA A 72 10.45 -4.09 -12.62
N ARG A 73 11.32 -4.45 -11.67
CA ARG A 73 11.83 -3.51 -10.67
C ARG A 73 12.64 -2.36 -11.29
N THR A 74 13.49 -2.69 -12.28
CA THR A 74 14.27 -1.67 -12.99
C THR A 74 13.35 -0.76 -13.80
N ALA A 75 12.39 -1.31 -14.52
CA ALA A 75 11.40 -0.54 -15.26
C ALA A 75 10.62 0.42 -14.36
N PHE A 76 10.14 -0.06 -13.21
CA PHE A 76 9.46 0.79 -12.23
C PHE A 76 10.36 1.92 -11.71
N ARG A 77 11.62 1.61 -11.37
CA ARG A 77 12.57 2.62 -10.88
C ARG A 77 12.79 3.73 -11.91
N LEU A 78 12.89 3.38 -13.19
CA LEU A 78 13.05 4.35 -14.28
C LEU A 78 11.75 5.13 -14.53
N ALA A 79 10.59 4.48 -14.46
CA ALA A 79 9.29 5.11 -14.68
C ALA A 79 8.79 5.93 -13.47
N ARG A 80 9.36 5.73 -12.28
CA ARG A 80 8.88 6.34 -11.03
C ARG A 80 8.67 7.85 -11.10
N PRO A 81 9.54 8.68 -11.72
CA PRO A 81 9.29 10.11 -11.85
C PRO A 81 8.00 10.43 -12.62
N LEU A 82 7.62 9.58 -13.58
CA LEU A 82 6.43 9.75 -14.42
C LEU A 82 5.13 9.33 -13.71
N VAL A 83 5.23 8.46 -12.70
CA VAL A 83 4.07 7.95 -11.95
C VAL A 83 3.91 8.62 -10.59
N THR A 84 4.78 9.56 -10.23
CA THR A 84 4.67 10.37 -9.00
C THR A 84 3.48 11.32 -9.12
N THR A 85 2.73 11.49 -8.04
CA THR A 85 1.57 12.38 -7.96
C THR A 85 1.55 13.16 -6.65
N SER A 86 1.03 14.37 -6.67
CA SER A 86 0.69 15.13 -5.46
C SER A 86 -0.78 15.02 -5.08
N LYS A 87 -1.61 14.40 -5.95
CA LYS A 87 -3.05 14.24 -5.71
C LYS A 87 -3.30 13.09 -4.74
N PRO A 88 -4.28 13.23 -3.82
CA PRO A 88 -4.73 12.08 -3.03
C PRO A 88 -5.31 10.99 -3.95
N ARG A 89 -5.14 9.74 -3.57
CA ARG A 89 -5.57 8.58 -4.35
C ARG A 89 -6.34 7.55 -3.52
N ALA A 90 -6.67 7.91 -2.29
CA ALA A 90 -7.46 7.09 -1.39
C ALA A 90 -8.15 7.96 -0.33
N ARG A 91 -9.09 7.36 0.37
CA ARG A 91 -9.85 7.99 1.45
C ARG A 91 -9.85 7.09 2.68
N LEU A 92 -9.88 7.68 3.86
CA LEU A 92 -9.99 6.97 5.14
C LEU A 92 -11.47 6.89 5.54
N ARG A 93 -11.93 5.69 5.89
CA ARG A 93 -13.32 5.42 6.31
C ARG A 93 -13.34 4.51 7.53
N SER A 94 -14.49 4.46 8.20
CA SER A 94 -14.78 3.46 9.21
C SER A 94 -15.62 2.36 8.56
N VAL A 95 -15.20 1.12 8.73
CA VAL A 95 -15.91 -0.05 8.19
C VAL A 95 -16.04 -1.13 9.25
N GLU A 96 -17.02 -2.00 9.09
CA GLU A 96 -17.04 -3.26 9.81
C GLU A 96 -16.32 -4.33 8.97
N HIS A 97 -15.33 -4.97 9.57
CA HIS A 97 -14.62 -6.09 8.97
C HIS A 97 -14.49 -7.22 9.96
N ARG A 98 -15.04 -8.40 9.61
CA ARG A 98 -15.07 -9.59 10.48
C ARG A 98 -15.66 -9.28 11.86
N GLY A 99 -16.81 -8.59 11.89
CA GLY A 99 -17.54 -8.25 13.10
C GLY A 99 -16.91 -7.16 13.97
N VAL A 100 -15.86 -6.47 13.49
CA VAL A 100 -15.19 -5.40 14.24
C VAL A 100 -15.17 -4.11 13.44
N GLN A 101 -15.68 -3.04 14.02
CA GLN A 101 -15.58 -1.71 13.44
C GLN A 101 -14.14 -1.20 13.53
N THR A 102 -13.62 -0.74 12.40
CA THR A 102 -12.22 -0.33 12.30
C THR A 102 -11.99 0.69 11.18
N ALA A 103 -10.81 1.31 11.17
CA ALA A 103 -10.40 2.17 10.07
C ALA A 103 -10.06 1.33 8.83
N ALA A 104 -10.44 1.86 7.66
CA ALA A 104 -10.06 1.31 6.37
C ALA A 104 -9.67 2.43 5.41
N MET A 105 -8.72 2.14 4.53
CA MET A 105 -8.34 3.01 3.43
C MET A 105 -8.92 2.44 2.14
N VAL A 106 -9.75 3.23 1.47
CA VAL A 106 -10.40 2.87 0.22
C VAL A 106 -9.67 3.56 -0.92
N TYR A 107 -9.12 2.79 -1.85
CA TYR A 107 -8.50 3.33 -3.06
C TYR A 107 -9.55 3.94 -4.00
N ASP A 108 -9.22 5.07 -4.64
CA ASP A 108 -10.15 5.74 -5.54
C ASP A 108 -10.28 5.05 -6.90
N ALA A 109 -9.19 4.52 -7.43
CA ALA A 109 -9.11 3.98 -8.79
C ALA A 109 -8.88 2.46 -8.85
N LEU A 110 -8.71 1.79 -7.72
CA LEU A 110 -8.43 0.36 -7.66
C LEU A 110 -9.46 -0.35 -6.77
N PRO A 111 -9.79 -1.61 -7.07
CA PRO A 111 -10.69 -2.41 -6.26
C PRO A 111 -9.96 -2.95 -5.00
N ILE A 112 -9.41 -2.04 -4.21
CA ILE A 112 -8.62 -2.34 -3.02
C ILE A 112 -9.20 -1.60 -1.82
N ILE A 113 -9.32 -2.32 -0.72
CA ILE A 113 -9.59 -1.77 0.60
C ILE A 113 -8.51 -2.31 1.55
N ASP A 114 -7.73 -1.41 2.15
CA ASP A 114 -6.81 -1.78 3.22
C ASP A 114 -7.51 -1.61 4.56
N VAL A 115 -7.69 -2.68 5.30
CA VAL A 115 -8.32 -2.67 6.63
C VAL A 115 -7.25 -2.70 7.70
N PHE A 116 -7.42 -1.87 8.76
CA PHE A 116 -6.41 -1.73 9.80
C PHE A 116 -6.88 -2.29 11.14
N ARG A 117 -5.96 -2.91 11.88
CA ARG A 117 -6.13 -3.28 13.28
C ARG A 117 -5.06 -2.59 14.13
N ARG A 118 -5.46 -2.07 15.28
CA ARG A 118 -4.53 -1.46 16.23
C ARG A 118 -3.71 -2.57 16.91
N LEU A 119 -2.40 -2.48 16.80
CA LEU A 119 -1.45 -3.32 17.55
C LEU A 119 -0.95 -2.58 18.79
N SER A 120 -0.65 -1.28 18.63
CA SER A 120 -0.25 -0.38 19.71
C SER A 120 -0.62 1.06 19.32
N ASP A 121 -0.21 2.06 20.11
CA ASP A 121 -0.42 3.47 19.77
C ASP A 121 0.28 3.84 18.47
N ASP A 122 1.47 3.31 18.23
CA ASP A 122 2.33 3.61 17.09
C ASP A 122 2.41 2.48 16.05
N ALA A 123 1.58 1.43 16.16
CA ALA A 123 1.59 0.33 15.21
C ALA A 123 0.19 -0.12 14.78
N ARG A 124 0.06 -0.47 13.51
CA ARG A 124 -1.17 -1.02 12.89
C ARG A 124 -0.83 -2.24 12.06
N LEU A 125 -1.63 -3.27 12.17
CA LEU A 125 -1.69 -4.36 11.19
C LEU A 125 -2.60 -3.91 10.05
N GLY A 126 -2.14 -4.02 8.82
CA GLY A 126 -2.92 -3.79 7.62
C GLY A 126 -3.20 -5.09 6.89
N VAL A 127 -4.40 -5.20 6.35
CA VAL A 127 -4.84 -6.30 5.49
C VAL A 127 -5.30 -5.68 4.19
N MET A 128 -4.65 -6.00 3.08
CA MET A 128 -5.07 -5.58 1.76
C MET A 128 -6.11 -6.55 1.21
N ASP A 129 -7.34 -6.08 1.09
CA ASP A 129 -8.42 -6.75 0.38
C ASP A 129 -8.44 -6.25 -1.07
N LEU A 130 -7.88 -7.07 -1.97
CA LEU A 130 -7.90 -6.85 -3.40
C LEU A 130 -8.89 -7.80 -4.06
N ARG A 131 -9.82 -7.27 -4.82
CA ARG A 131 -10.77 -8.08 -5.59
C ARG A 131 -10.06 -9.11 -6.47
N GLY A 132 -10.41 -10.38 -6.30
CA GLY A 132 -9.85 -11.50 -7.07
C GLY A 132 -8.51 -12.03 -6.54
N LEU A 133 -8.00 -11.54 -5.42
CA LEU A 133 -6.88 -12.14 -4.71
C LEU A 133 -7.43 -13.01 -3.57
N PRO A 134 -7.29 -14.34 -3.66
CA PRO A 134 -7.88 -15.25 -2.67
C PRO A 134 -7.19 -15.16 -1.29
N ASP A 135 -5.88 -14.94 -1.29
CA ASP A 135 -5.08 -14.84 -0.08
C ASP A 135 -4.73 -13.39 0.19
N PRO A 136 -5.24 -12.77 1.27
CA PRO A 136 -4.99 -11.38 1.56
C PRO A 136 -3.50 -11.13 1.84
N PHE A 137 -3.03 -9.96 1.41
CA PHE A 137 -1.68 -9.51 1.72
C PHE A 137 -1.66 -8.75 3.03
N PHE A 138 -0.75 -9.09 3.92
CA PHE A 138 -0.60 -8.47 5.23
C PHE A 138 0.62 -7.55 5.29
N PHE A 139 0.50 -6.46 6.03
CA PHE A 139 1.59 -5.53 6.28
C PHE A 139 1.44 -4.86 7.64
N VAL A 140 2.53 -4.31 8.14
CA VAL A 140 2.55 -3.53 9.38
C VAL A 140 2.91 -2.09 9.06
N LEU A 141 2.18 -1.17 9.66
CA LEU A 141 2.47 0.26 9.64
C LEU A 141 2.97 0.70 11.01
N ARG A 142 4.09 1.43 11.03
CA ARG A 142 4.61 2.09 12.22
C ARG A 142 4.59 3.60 12.03
N ARG A 143 4.07 4.32 13.03
CA ARG A 143 3.98 5.78 12.96
C ARG A 143 5.38 6.39 12.86
N GLU A 144 5.56 7.28 11.90
CA GLU A 144 6.74 8.12 11.81
C GLU A 144 6.62 9.27 12.84
N ARG A 145 7.67 9.48 13.61
CA ARG A 145 7.76 10.54 14.62
C ARG A 145 8.43 11.79 14.05
#